data_3492d8a5d0ccf67dbc4d125d6fc0719b
#
_entry.id   3492d8a5d0ccf67dbc4d125d6fc0719b
#
_cell.length_a   1.000
_cell.length_b   1.000
_cell.length_c   1.000
_cell.angle_alpha   90.00
_cell.angle_beta   90.00
_cell.angle_gamma   90.00
#
_symmetry.space_group_name_H-M   'P 1'
#
loop_
_entity.id
_entity.type
_entity.pdbx_description
1 polymer ?
#
loop_
_entity_poly.entity_id
_entity_poly.type
_entity_poly.pdbx_seq_one_letter_code
_entity_poly.pdbx_strand_id
1 'polypeptide(L)'
;MAAGAVDVTLSAAPDEVWKVVGDFGGLRDFFPGIESFELQGDDRVIGMFGMSIRERLLAKDDAERVLTYSVIEGVPVDSHTATISVEAAGDGSKVIWAYDVSPDEMAPIFGDTYKAALATLENTFS
;
A
#
# COMPACT_ATOMS: atom_id res chain seq x y z
N MET A 1 3.19 -14.18 -13.79
CA MET A 1 2.42 -13.30 -12.91
C MET A 1 2.19 -14.00 -11.59
N ALA A 2 2.52 -13.34 -10.51
CA ALA A 2 2.34 -13.91 -9.17
C ALA A 2 1.49 -12.97 -8.32
N ALA A 3 0.45 -13.51 -7.73
CA ALA A 3 -0.43 -12.81 -6.81
C ALA A 3 -0.10 -13.17 -5.37
N GLY A 4 -0.21 -12.21 -4.47
CA GLY A 4 -0.02 -12.42 -3.04
C GLY A 4 -0.81 -11.41 -2.24
N ALA A 5 -0.83 -11.60 -0.93
CA ALA A 5 -1.46 -10.67 -0.02
C ALA A 5 -0.83 -10.77 1.35
N VAL A 6 -0.77 -9.62 2.04
CA VAL A 6 -0.40 -9.54 3.45
C VAL A 6 -1.51 -8.81 4.18
N ASP A 7 -1.66 -9.07 5.46
CA ASP A 7 -2.71 -8.42 6.24
C ASP A 7 -2.30 -8.18 7.69
N VAL A 8 -3.06 -7.33 8.36
CA VAL A 8 -2.90 -7.06 9.79
C VAL A 8 -4.27 -6.74 10.38
N THR A 9 -4.47 -7.16 11.62
CA THR A 9 -5.68 -6.84 12.38
C THR A 9 -5.36 -5.77 13.40
N LEU A 10 -6.20 -4.73 13.46
CA LEU A 10 -6.01 -3.56 14.29
C LEU A 10 -7.21 -3.37 15.21
N SER A 11 -6.99 -2.76 16.38
CA SER A 11 -8.08 -2.46 17.32
C SER A 11 -8.89 -1.22 16.92
N ALA A 12 -8.34 -0.35 16.07
CA ALA A 12 -9.01 0.86 15.63
C ALA A 12 -10.16 0.59 14.67
N ALA A 13 -11.16 1.46 14.66
CA ALA A 13 -12.33 1.34 13.79
C ALA A 13 -11.95 1.48 12.31
N PRO A 14 -12.68 0.82 11.39
CA PRO A 14 -12.35 0.86 9.97
C PRO A 14 -12.22 2.26 9.39
N ASP A 15 -13.09 3.19 9.75
CA ASP A 15 -13.03 4.54 9.21
C ASP A 15 -11.80 5.32 9.68
N GLU A 16 -11.33 5.07 10.90
CA GLU A 16 -10.12 5.68 11.42
C GLU A 16 -8.89 5.17 10.68
N VAL A 17 -8.84 3.87 10.44
CA VAL A 17 -7.74 3.24 9.70
C VAL A 17 -7.75 3.71 8.25
N TRP A 18 -8.93 3.79 7.65
CA TRP A 18 -9.09 4.23 6.26
C TRP A 18 -8.59 5.67 6.03
N LYS A 19 -8.76 6.56 7.00
CA LYS A 19 -8.23 7.93 6.90
C LYS A 19 -6.73 7.95 6.66
N VAL A 20 -6.01 6.95 7.13
CA VAL A 20 -4.56 6.84 6.96
C VAL A 20 -4.21 6.07 5.69
N VAL A 21 -4.70 4.84 5.54
CA VAL A 21 -4.30 3.99 4.41
C VAL A 21 -4.97 4.36 3.09
N GLY A 22 -6.12 5.00 3.15
CA GLY A 22 -6.84 5.46 1.97
C GLY A 22 -6.36 6.80 1.42
N ASP A 23 -5.43 7.45 2.09
CA ASP A 23 -4.84 8.71 1.65
C ASP A 23 -3.64 8.41 0.76
N PHE A 24 -3.83 8.49 -0.55
CA PHE A 24 -2.78 8.21 -1.53
C PHE A 24 -1.58 9.15 -1.34
N GLY A 25 -1.82 10.38 -0.91
CA GLY A 25 -0.76 11.36 -0.63
C GLY A 25 -0.13 11.23 0.75
N GLY A 26 -0.65 10.37 1.61
CA GLY A 26 -0.20 10.19 3.00
C GLY A 26 0.62 8.94 3.23
N LEU A 27 1.18 8.34 2.20
CA LEU A 27 1.93 7.07 2.32
C LEU A 27 3.06 7.14 3.35
N ARG A 28 3.71 8.29 3.48
CA ARG A 28 4.83 8.48 4.43
C ARG A 28 4.41 8.28 5.89
N ASP A 29 3.14 8.42 6.19
CA ASP A 29 2.65 8.32 7.57
C ASP A 29 2.77 6.90 8.12
N PHE A 30 2.79 5.91 7.25
CA PHE A 30 2.88 4.52 7.71
C PHE A 30 3.84 3.64 6.91
N PHE A 31 4.44 4.14 5.83
CA PHE A 31 5.34 3.35 5.00
C PHE A 31 6.79 3.72 5.35
N PRO A 32 7.59 2.76 5.88
CA PRO A 32 8.95 3.06 6.32
C PRO A 32 9.92 3.20 5.15
N GLY A 33 10.96 4.00 5.35
CA GLY A 33 12.08 4.11 4.42
C GLY A 33 11.90 5.04 3.25
N ILE A 34 10.81 5.83 3.22
CA ILE A 34 10.61 6.83 2.18
C ILE A 34 11.52 8.02 2.44
N GLU A 35 12.40 8.33 1.47
CA GLU A 35 13.36 9.42 1.54
C GLU A 35 12.81 10.71 0.95
N SER A 36 11.97 10.60 -0.10
CA SER A 36 11.31 11.74 -0.73
C SER A 36 9.94 11.32 -1.24
N PHE A 37 9.04 12.30 -1.36
CA PHE A 37 7.66 12.05 -1.78
C PHE A 37 7.09 13.28 -2.47
N GLU A 38 6.46 13.10 -3.62
CA GLU A 38 5.82 14.17 -4.37
C GLU A 38 4.56 13.65 -5.07
N LEU A 39 3.49 14.43 -5.02
CA LEU A 39 2.28 14.14 -5.80
C LEU A 39 2.33 14.89 -7.13
N GLN A 40 1.99 14.19 -8.21
CA GLN A 40 1.93 14.74 -9.56
C GLN A 40 0.65 14.22 -10.24
N GLY A 41 -0.45 14.98 -10.13
CA GLY A 41 -1.75 14.54 -10.64
C GLY A 41 -2.22 13.29 -9.92
N ASP A 42 -2.52 12.23 -10.67
CA ASP A 42 -2.91 10.92 -10.11
C ASP A 42 -1.70 10.05 -9.74
N ASP A 43 -0.50 10.58 -9.89
CA ASP A 43 0.72 9.85 -9.61
C ASP A 43 1.35 10.33 -8.30
N ARG A 44 2.09 9.44 -7.65
CA ARG A 44 3.00 9.79 -6.57
C ARG A 44 4.39 9.32 -6.96
N VAL A 45 5.40 10.14 -6.67
CA VAL A 45 6.80 9.82 -6.94
C VAL A 45 7.49 9.63 -5.60
N ILE A 46 8.02 8.44 -5.38
CA ILE A 46 8.56 8.01 -4.10
C ILE A 46 10.04 7.73 -4.27
N GLY A 47 10.88 8.40 -3.48
CA GLY A 47 12.31 8.09 -3.41
C GLY A 47 12.56 7.14 -2.26
N MET A 48 13.08 5.95 -2.55
CA MET A 48 13.49 4.99 -1.55
C MET A 48 14.45 3.97 -2.17
N PHE A 49 15.32 3.40 -1.35
CA PHE A 49 16.33 2.43 -1.81
C PHE A 49 17.21 2.97 -2.94
N GLY A 50 17.43 4.29 -2.98
CA GLY A 50 18.19 4.92 -4.07
C GLY A 50 17.45 4.96 -5.40
N MET A 51 16.17 4.61 -5.43
CA MET A 51 15.35 4.61 -6.63
C MET A 51 14.30 5.71 -6.58
N SER A 52 13.85 6.12 -7.76
CA SER A 52 12.68 7.00 -7.90
C SER A 52 11.54 6.16 -8.50
N ILE A 53 10.51 5.93 -7.71
CA ILE A 53 9.41 5.04 -8.06
C ILE A 53 8.16 5.88 -8.32
N ARG A 54 7.56 5.70 -9.49
CA ARG A 54 6.30 6.37 -9.84
C ARG A 54 5.16 5.38 -9.74
N GLU A 55 4.14 5.74 -8.96
CA GLU A 55 2.94 4.93 -8.79
C GLU A 55 1.72 5.74 -9.21
N ARG A 56 0.79 5.10 -9.90
CA ARG A 56 -0.43 5.73 -10.39
C ARG A 56 -1.66 5.18 -9.68
N LEU A 57 -2.50 6.10 -9.18
CA LEU A 57 -3.78 5.74 -8.60
C LEU A 57 -4.72 5.28 -9.72
N LEU A 58 -5.24 4.08 -9.62
CA LEU A 58 -6.15 3.49 -10.59
C LEU A 58 -7.61 3.60 -10.16
N ALA A 59 -7.88 3.43 -8.87
CA ALA A 59 -9.23 3.50 -8.33
C ALA A 59 -9.19 3.76 -6.83
N LYS A 60 -10.19 4.46 -6.32
CA LYS A 60 -10.37 4.66 -4.89
C LYS A 60 -11.87 4.70 -4.60
N ASP A 61 -12.31 3.88 -3.65
CA ASP A 61 -13.70 3.81 -3.23
C ASP A 61 -13.75 3.99 -1.71
N ASP A 62 -14.16 5.18 -1.26
CA ASP A 62 -14.21 5.50 0.16
C ASP A 62 -15.32 4.75 0.89
N ALA A 63 -16.41 4.44 0.21
CA ALA A 63 -17.53 3.71 0.81
C ALA A 63 -17.15 2.25 1.11
N GLU A 64 -16.43 1.61 0.18
CA GLU A 64 -15.96 0.23 0.33
C GLU A 64 -14.59 0.14 0.99
N ARG A 65 -13.90 1.27 1.18
CA ARG A 65 -12.54 1.37 1.74
C ARG A 65 -11.55 0.52 0.94
N VAL A 66 -11.44 0.83 -0.36
CA VAL A 66 -10.55 0.14 -1.29
C VAL A 66 -9.78 1.16 -2.11
N LEU A 67 -8.47 0.98 -2.24
CA LEU A 67 -7.60 1.80 -3.06
C LEU A 67 -6.71 0.90 -3.90
N THR A 68 -6.70 1.14 -5.21
CA THR A 68 -5.90 0.36 -6.17
C THR A 68 -4.91 1.27 -6.89
N TYR A 69 -3.66 0.83 -7.00
CA TYR A 69 -2.62 1.57 -7.69
C TYR A 69 -1.68 0.61 -8.43
N SER A 70 -0.82 1.19 -9.27
CA SER A 70 0.18 0.43 -10.02
C SER A 70 1.51 1.16 -10.01
N VAL A 71 2.61 0.42 -9.88
CA VAL A 71 3.95 0.94 -10.14
C VAL A 71 4.11 1.02 -11.64
N ILE A 72 4.41 2.22 -12.16
CA ILE A 72 4.56 2.45 -13.61
C ILE A 72 5.98 2.78 -14.03
N GLU A 73 6.85 3.18 -13.10
CA GLU A 73 8.26 3.47 -13.38
C GLU A 73 9.12 3.23 -12.14
N GLY A 74 10.38 2.92 -12.35
CA GLY A 74 11.40 2.92 -11.31
C GLY A 74 11.69 1.58 -10.66
N VAL A 75 10.89 0.56 -10.94
CA VAL A 75 11.11 -0.80 -10.45
C VAL A 75 11.10 -1.75 -11.66
N PRO A 76 12.00 -2.74 -11.71
CA PRO A 76 12.10 -3.64 -12.88
C PRO A 76 10.97 -4.68 -12.88
N VAL A 77 9.75 -4.24 -13.11
CA VAL A 77 8.58 -5.11 -13.26
C VAL A 77 7.99 -4.93 -14.65
N ASP A 78 7.38 -5.98 -15.17
CA ASP A 78 6.65 -5.94 -16.42
C ASP A 78 5.22 -5.44 -16.18
N SER A 79 4.65 -5.78 -15.04
CA SER A 79 3.35 -5.31 -14.60
C SER A 79 3.26 -5.35 -13.09
N HIS A 80 2.44 -4.46 -12.52
CA HIS A 80 2.19 -4.41 -11.08
C HIS A 80 0.83 -3.78 -10.83
N THR A 81 0.06 -4.41 -9.96
CA THR A 81 -1.17 -3.85 -9.42
C THR A 81 -1.23 -4.20 -7.95
N ALA A 82 -1.59 -3.23 -7.13
CA ALA A 82 -1.77 -3.44 -5.70
C ALA A 82 -3.09 -2.83 -5.23
N THR A 83 -3.74 -3.50 -4.29
CA THR A 83 -4.98 -3.03 -3.70
C THR A 83 -4.86 -3.10 -2.19
N ILE A 84 -5.08 -1.97 -1.52
CA ILE A 84 -5.18 -1.93 -0.07
C ILE A 84 -6.64 -1.71 0.30
N SER A 85 -7.13 -2.52 1.23
CA SER A 85 -8.52 -2.45 1.68
C SER A 85 -8.61 -2.55 3.19
N VAL A 86 -9.68 -1.98 3.73
CA VAL A 86 -9.98 -2.03 5.17
C VAL A 86 -11.36 -2.60 5.35
N GLU A 87 -11.48 -3.66 6.14
CA GLU A 87 -12.78 -4.25 6.47
C GLU A 87 -12.96 -4.34 7.97
N ALA A 88 -14.20 -4.41 8.40
CA ALA A 88 -14.51 -4.58 9.82
C ALA A 88 -14.11 -5.98 10.27
N ALA A 89 -13.51 -6.07 11.47
CA ALA A 89 -13.09 -7.33 12.07
C ALA A 89 -13.33 -7.24 13.57
N GLY A 90 -14.42 -7.87 14.04
CA GLY A 90 -14.85 -7.72 15.43
C GLY A 90 -15.10 -6.24 15.75
N ASP A 91 -14.48 -5.74 16.81
CA ASP A 91 -14.58 -4.32 17.21
C ASP A 91 -13.54 -3.44 16.52
N GLY A 92 -12.68 -4.03 15.72
CA GLY A 92 -11.59 -3.32 15.04
C GLY A 92 -11.63 -3.49 13.53
N SER A 93 -10.45 -3.57 12.92
CA SER A 93 -10.30 -3.57 11.48
C SER A 93 -9.29 -4.62 11.02
N LYS A 94 -9.46 -5.08 9.78
CA LYS A 94 -8.46 -5.87 9.08
C LYS A 94 -8.02 -5.09 7.85
N VAL A 95 -6.72 -4.83 7.72
CA VAL A 95 -6.13 -4.21 6.54
C VAL A 95 -5.52 -5.30 5.69
N ILE A 96 -5.90 -5.35 4.43
CA ILE A 96 -5.39 -6.33 3.47
C ILE A 96 -4.68 -5.58 2.36
N TRP A 97 -3.45 -5.96 2.07
CA TRP A 97 -2.67 -5.41 0.96
C TRP A 97 -2.39 -6.53 -0.02
N ALA A 98 -3.17 -6.57 -1.09
CA ALA A 98 -3.06 -7.58 -2.13
C ALA A 98 -2.26 -7.01 -3.30
N TYR A 99 -1.53 -7.87 -4.00
CA TYR A 99 -0.71 -7.46 -5.13
C TYR A 99 -0.64 -8.55 -6.17
N ASP A 100 -0.36 -8.12 -7.40
CA ASP A 100 -0.13 -8.99 -8.54
C ASP A 100 1.02 -8.39 -9.33
N VAL A 101 2.06 -9.16 -9.59
CA VAL A 101 3.30 -8.65 -10.17
C VAL A 101 3.92 -9.65 -11.15
N SER A 102 4.52 -9.12 -12.19
CA SER A 102 5.31 -9.89 -13.14
C SER A 102 6.66 -9.20 -13.33
N PRO A 103 7.80 -9.90 -13.34
CA PRO A 103 7.93 -11.36 -13.21
C PRO A 103 7.66 -11.88 -11.80
N ASP A 104 7.37 -13.18 -11.70
CA ASP A 104 6.98 -13.83 -10.44
C ASP A 104 8.03 -13.68 -9.32
N GLU A 105 9.29 -13.62 -9.68
CA GLU A 105 10.41 -13.48 -8.73
C GLU A 105 10.38 -12.15 -7.96
N MET A 106 9.63 -11.17 -8.42
CA MET A 106 9.46 -9.89 -7.73
C MET A 106 8.43 -9.95 -6.60
N ALA A 107 7.56 -10.96 -6.59
CA ALA A 107 6.48 -11.05 -5.62
C ALA A 107 6.97 -11.05 -4.15
N PRO A 108 8.00 -11.81 -3.76
CA PRO A 108 8.47 -11.77 -2.36
C PRO A 108 8.97 -10.40 -1.92
N ILE A 109 9.56 -9.63 -2.84
CA ILE A 109 10.06 -8.28 -2.52
C ILE A 109 8.90 -7.37 -2.16
N PHE A 110 7.83 -7.38 -2.95
CA PHE A 110 6.64 -6.59 -2.66
C PHE A 110 5.94 -7.06 -1.38
N GLY A 111 5.81 -8.37 -1.20
CA GLY A 111 5.20 -8.94 0.00
C GLY A 111 5.92 -8.53 1.27
N ASP A 112 7.24 -8.63 1.28
CA ASP A 112 8.05 -8.24 2.45
C ASP A 112 7.95 -6.74 2.72
N THR A 113 7.95 -5.92 1.66
CA THR A 113 7.84 -4.46 1.78
C THR A 113 6.49 -4.04 2.35
N TYR A 114 5.40 -4.62 1.85
CA TYR A 114 4.06 -4.31 2.34
C TYR A 114 3.85 -4.82 3.77
N LYS A 115 4.40 -5.97 4.09
CA LYS A 115 4.34 -6.51 5.46
C LYS A 115 5.02 -5.58 6.45
N ALA A 116 6.17 -5.02 6.09
CA ALA A 116 6.88 -4.04 6.93
C ALA A 116 6.04 -2.77 7.14
N ALA A 117 5.37 -2.30 6.10
CA ALA A 117 4.49 -1.14 6.19
C ALA A 117 3.29 -1.42 7.12
N LEU A 118 2.69 -2.60 7.02
CA LEU A 118 1.59 -2.99 7.90
C LEU A 118 2.03 -3.12 9.35
N ALA A 119 3.26 -3.56 9.61
CA ALA A 119 3.80 -3.59 10.97
C ALA A 119 3.93 -2.19 11.57
N THR A 120 4.34 -1.21 10.76
CA THR A 120 4.39 0.19 11.18
C THR A 120 2.98 0.71 11.49
N LEU A 121 2.00 0.35 10.67
CA LEU A 121 0.61 0.72 10.87
C LEU A 121 0.07 0.13 12.18
N GLU A 122 0.40 -1.13 12.48
CA GLU A 122 0.02 -1.79 13.72
C GLU A 122 0.54 -1.03 14.94
N ASN A 123 1.78 -0.56 14.90
CA ASN A 123 2.35 0.24 15.98
C ASN A 123 1.62 1.57 16.15
N THR A 124 1.17 2.18 15.06
CA THR A 124 0.45 3.45 15.08
C THR A 124 -0.92 3.31 15.75
N PHE A 125 -1.60 2.19 15.55
CA PHE A 125 -2.97 1.94 16.01
C PHE A 125 -3.07 0.94 17.17
N SER A 126 -1.95 0.57 17.76
CA SER A 126 -1.98 -0.39 18.87
C SER A 126 -2.25 0.26 20.23
#